data_5456549a31cd2265eb6028736aa23ca3
#
_entry.id   5456549a31cd2265eb6028736aa23ca3
#
_cell.length_a   1.000
_cell.length_b   1.000
_cell.length_c   1.000
_cell.angle_alpha   90.00
_cell.angle_beta   90.00
_cell.angle_gamma   90.00
#
_symmetry.space_group_name_H-M   'P 1'
#
loop_
_entity.id
_entity.type
_entity.pdbx_description
1 polymer ?
#
loop_
_entity_poly.entity_id
_entity_poly.type
_entity_poly.pdbx_seq_one_letter_code
_entity_poly.pdbx_strand_id
1 'polypeptide(L)'
;MFKIKKQISKLYMASILGNLSLTGAWVAILAARGYSLVEIGIAETVFHIFSLTFEIPSGVFADVFGRKQMLVVSSIMRVIGSICMICSKNLTMVCAAIACFAVSYNFSSGSGDALAYDSLKLVGEEARYERYAANQLILYRLCNGISTLCAGFALFVGYKIAYASDVLVTCIQIGVLLSLREIRLDHTGTDRKQEVLQSVWKELRVCFVESLRFLKKAKRAVFLMICNSFVGAVDIVLLFFLQAKLPQTGMPDSALGIALFIMEMGGILGAKLILQCKKLRYRWVFVITSVLVLCGVLIEHTGVAVLMTLGGFVAACSDDALQVRTDAILQEMFPSEQRATLISMESFTFSM
;
A
#
# COMPACT_ATOMS: atom_id res chain seq x y z
N MET A 1 -1.14 -32.52 -14.55
CA MET A 1 -2.26 -32.26 -13.62
C MET A 1 -1.96 -31.00 -12.83
N PHE A 2 -2.86 -29.98 -12.82
CA PHE A 2 -2.68 -28.73 -12.10
C PHE A 2 -2.78 -28.98 -10.58
N LYS A 3 -1.75 -28.60 -9.81
CA LYS A 3 -1.72 -28.78 -8.35
C LYS A 3 -2.03 -27.45 -7.69
N ILE A 4 -3.30 -27.19 -7.39
CA ILE A 4 -3.77 -25.94 -6.77
C ILE A 4 -3.02 -25.58 -5.48
N LYS A 5 -2.80 -26.55 -4.59
CA LYS A 5 -2.04 -26.32 -3.34
C LYS A 5 -0.64 -25.75 -3.61
N LYS A 6 0.06 -26.23 -4.67
CA LYS A 6 1.39 -25.74 -5.03
C LYS A 6 1.33 -24.32 -5.60
N GLN A 7 0.27 -23.99 -6.38
CA GLN A 7 0.04 -22.65 -6.92
C GLN A 7 -0.18 -21.65 -5.78
N ILE A 8 -1.10 -21.93 -4.87
CA ILE A 8 -1.42 -21.07 -3.72
C ILE A 8 -0.21 -20.91 -2.78
N SER A 9 0.55 -22.00 -2.50
CA SER A 9 1.77 -21.91 -1.69
C SER A 9 2.83 -21.00 -2.33
N LYS A 10 2.99 -21.03 -3.66
CA LYS A 10 3.90 -20.14 -4.37
C LYS A 10 3.44 -18.68 -4.34
N LEU A 11 2.13 -18.42 -4.38
CA LEU A 11 1.58 -17.07 -4.24
C LEU A 11 1.85 -16.52 -2.84
N TYR A 12 1.67 -17.31 -1.78
CA TYR A 12 2.06 -16.91 -0.44
C TYR A 12 3.57 -16.63 -0.33
N MET A 13 4.41 -17.50 -0.90
CA MET A 13 5.86 -17.27 -0.89
C MET A 13 6.25 -16.00 -1.64
N ALA A 14 5.64 -15.74 -2.80
CA ALA A 14 5.88 -14.52 -3.57
C ALA A 14 5.43 -13.27 -2.77
N SER A 15 4.31 -13.36 -2.05
CA SER A 15 3.82 -12.29 -1.18
C SER A 15 4.78 -12.02 -0.01
N ILE A 16 5.28 -13.06 0.68
CA ILE A 16 6.26 -12.91 1.76
C ILE A 16 7.52 -12.21 1.22
N LEU A 17 8.08 -12.69 0.11
CA LEU A 17 9.28 -12.11 -0.50
C LEU A 17 9.05 -10.67 -0.98
N GLY A 18 7.84 -10.35 -1.44
CA GLY A 18 7.47 -9.00 -1.88
C GLY A 18 7.28 -7.99 -0.75
N ASN A 19 6.84 -8.46 0.43
CA ASN A 19 6.54 -7.59 1.57
C ASN A 19 7.67 -7.53 2.60
N LEU A 20 8.60 -8.49 2.59
CA LEU A 20 9.75 -8.48 3.49
C LEU A 20 10.87 -7.61 2.89
N SER A 21 11.19 -6.49 3.54
CA SER A 21 12.15 -5.50 3.03
C SER A 21 12.90 -4.83 4.18
N LEU A 22 14.18 -4.54 3.96
CA LEU A 22 14.96 -3.68 4.86
C LEU A 22 14.72 -2.19 4.59
N THR A 23 14.09 -1.85 3.48
CA THR A 23 13.88 -0.47 3.05
C THR A 23 12.50 0.09 3.42
N GLY A 24 11.76 -0.59 4.31
CA GLY A 24 10.44 -0.13 4.77
C GLY A 24 10.45 1.26 5.41
N ALA A 25 11.53 1.62 6.13
CA ALA A 25 11.75 2.97 6.66
C ALA A 25 12.53 3.86 5.68
N TRP A 26 12.11 3.91 4.43
CA TRP A 26 12.80 4.61 3.34
C TRP A 26 12.99 6.12 3.61
N VAL A 27 12.07 6.75 4.33
CA VAL A 27 12.17 8.15 4.75
C VAL A 27 13.36 8.35 5.70
N ALA A 28 13.53 7.47 6.70
CA ALA A 28 14.68 7.50 7.60
C ALA A 28 15.99 7.30 6.83
N ILE A 29 15.98 6.39 5.84
CA ILE A 29 17.14 6.15 4.97
C ILE A 29 17.50 7.40 4.16
N LEU A 30 16.52 8.09 3.56
CA LEU A 30 16.79 9.33 2.81
C LEU A 30 17.22 10.47 3.74
N ALA A 31 16.61 10.60 4.91
CA ALA A 31 17.03 11.59 5.92
C ALA A 31 18.47 11.36 6.38
N ALA A 32 18.87 10.10 6.63
CA ALA A 32 20.23 9.73 6.97
C ALA A 32 21.24 10.00 5.82
N ARG A 33 20.77 10.06 4.56
CA ARG A 33 21.55 10.48 3.39
C ARG A 33 21.67 12.00 3.25
N GLY A 34 21.02 12.77 4.12
CA GLY A 34 21.07 14.24 4.13
C GLY A 34 19.99 14.93 3.30
N TYR A 35 18.98 14.19 2.78
CA TYR A 35 17.83 14.81 2.12
C TYR A 35 16.93 15.49 3.15
N SER A 36 16.48 16.70 2.83
CA SER A 36 15.52 17.45 3.63
C SER A 36 14.13 16.83 3.55
N LEU A 37 13.26 17.14 4.53
CA LEU A 37 11.87 16.69 4.51
C LEU A 37 11.10 17.19 3.27
N VAL A 38 11.46 18.37 2.75
CA VAL A 38 10.86 18.90 1.52
C VAL A 38 11.24 18.03 0.31
N GLU A 39 12.50 17.64 0.18
CA GLU A 39 12.96 16.77 -0.90
C GLU A 39 12.33 15.37 -0.81
N ILE A 40 12.18 14.83 0.41
CA ILE A 40 11.48 13.56 0.64
C ILE A 40 10.01 13.69 0.28
N GLY A 41 9.35 14.80 0.62
CA GLY A 41 7.97 15.09 0.22
C GLY A 41 7.78 15.22 -1.30
N ILE A 42 8.77 15.79 -2.01
CA ILE A 42 8.78 15.80 -3.48
C ILE A 42 8.85 14.37 -4.03
N ALA A 43 9.71 13.51 -3.49
CA ALA A 43 9.81 12.11 -3.90
C ALA A 43 8.50 11.35 -3.68
N GLU A 44 7.83 11.56 -2.53
CA GLU A 44 6.51 10.99 -2.24
C GLU A 44 5.44 11.51 -3.21
N THR A 45 5.45 12.80 -3.53
CA THR A 45 4.55 13.37 -4.54
C THR A 45 4.73 12.68 -5.90
N VAL A 46 5.97 12.38 -6.29
CA VAL A 46 6.26 11.61 -7.51
C VAL A 46 5.65 10.22 -7.44
N PHE A 47 5.74 9.53 -6.28
CA PHE A 47 5.09 8.24 -6.09
C PHE A 47 3.59 8.32 -6.38
N HIS A 48 2.90 9.27 -5.78
CA HIS A 48 1.46 9.44 -5.96
C HIS A 48 1.06 9.81 -7.39
N ILE A 49 1.81 10.70 -8.06
CA ILE A 49 1.55 11.05 -9.46
C ILE A 49 1.63 9.81 -10.36
N PHE A 50 2.69 9.01 -10.21
CA PHE A 50 2.85 7.80 -11.00
C PHE A 50 1.82 6.73 -10.62
N SER A 51 1.53 6.56 -9.32
CA SER A 51 0.51 5.63 -8.87
C SER A 51 -0.85 5.95 -9.47
N LEU A 52 -1.30 7.21 -9.39
CA LEU A 52 -2.55 7.67 -10.00
C LEU A 52 -2.59 7.44 -11.52
N THR A 53 -1.47 7.71 -12.20
CA THR A 53 -1.39 7.57 -13.66
C THR A 53 -1.52 6.10 -14.09
N PHE A 54 -0.95 5.18 -13.33
CA PHE A 54 -0.89 3.76 -13.68
C PHE A 54 -1.99 2.90 -12.99
N GLU A 55 -2.81 3.45 -12.09
CA GLU A 55 -3.84 2.69 -11.37
C GLU A 55 -4.84 2.02 -12.32
N ILE A 56 -5.42 2.80 -13.24
CA ILE A 56 -6.36 2.26 -14.24
C ILE A 56 -5.64 1.43 -15.32
N PRO A 57 -4.53 1.89 -15.94
CA PRO A 57 -3.82 1.11 -16.93
C PRO A 57 -3.33 -0.25 -16.44
N SER A 58 -2.90 -0.35 -15.17
CA SER A 58 -2.37 -1.61 -14.62
C SER A 58 -3.39 -2.74 -14.62
N GLY A 59 -4.65 -2.45 -14.28
CA GLY A 59 -5.75 -3.42 -14.35
C GLY A 59 -5.97 -3.92 -15.79
N VAL A 60 -6.04 -3.00 -16.75
CA VAL A 60 -6.20 -3.34 -18.18
C VAL A 60 -5.02 -4.20 -18.68
N PHE A 61 -3.79 -3.84 -18.31
CA PHE A 61 -2.62 -4.64 -18.66
C PHE A 61 -2.65 -6.03 -18.04
N ALA A 62 -3.14 -6.18 -16.82
CA ALA A 62 -3.29 -7.47 -16.16
C ALA A 62 -4.30 -8.37 -16.90
N ASP A 63 -5.39 -7.80 -17.38
CA ASP A 63 -6.41 -8.55 -18.13
C ASP A 63 -5.92 -8.93 -19.54
N VAL A 64 -5.20 -8.05 -20.23
CA VAL A 64 -4.72 -8.28 -21.61
C VAL A 64 -3.49 -9.18 -21.64
N PHE A 65 -2.47 -8.86 -20.84
CA PHE A 65 -1.18 -9.57 -20.89
C PHE A 65 -1.12 -10.76 -19.93
N GLY A 66 -1.93 -10.77 -18.91
CA GLY A 66 -2.00 -11.83 -17.91
C GLY A 66 -1.47 -11.38 -16.54
N ARG A 67 -2.12 -11.88 -15.49
CA ARG A 67 -1.89 -11.47 -14.10
C ARG A 67 -0.51 -11.88 -13.58
N LYS A 68 -0.07 -13.11 -13.90
CA LYS A 68 1.30 -13.56 -13.61
C LYS A 68 2.35 -12.65 -14.25
N GLN A 69 2.13 -12.26 -15.52
CA GLN A 69 3.08 -11.42 -16.24
C GLN A 69 3.18 -10.04 -15.60
N MET A 70 2.07 -9.47 -15.14
CA MET A 70 2.08 -8.19 -14.42
C MET A 70 2.82 -8.28 -13.09
N LEU A 71 2.68 -9.37 -12.33
CA LEU A 71 3.47 -9.61 -11.11
C LEU A 71 4.98 -9.69 -11.41
N VAL A 72 5.38 -10.31 -12.52
CA VAL A 72 6.79 -10.36 -12.94
C VAL A 72 7.29 -8.97 -13.33
N VAL A 73 6.53 -8.22 -14.14
CA VAL A 73 6.87 -6.84 -14.53
C VAL A 73 6.97 -5.93 -13.32
N SER A 74 6.03 -6.04 -12.36
CA SER A 74 6.09 -5.35 -11.08
C SER A 74 7.42 -5.60 -10.37
N SER A 75 7.80 -6.86 -10.22
CA SER A 75 9.05 -7.23 -9.55
C SER A 75 10.28 -6.72 -10.31
N ILE A 76 10.27 -6.70 -11.66
CA ILE A 76 11.34 -6.12 -12.47
C ILE A 76 11.42 -4.60 -12.22
N MET A 77 10.29 -3.88 -12.18
CA MET A 77 10.28 -2.45 -11.87
C MET A 77 10.85 -2.16 -10.47
N ARG A 78 10.56 -3.03 -9.49
CA ARG A 78 11.14 -2.94 -8.15
C ARG A 78 12.66 -3.12 -8.16
N VAL A 79 13.19 -4.09 -8.90
CA VAL A 79 14.65 -4.28 -9.06
C VAL A 79 15.28 -3.03 -9.70
N ILE A 80 14.68 -2.50 -10.77
CA ILE A 80 15.16 -1.28 -11.44
C ILE A 80 15.17 -0.12 -10.44
N GLY A 81 14.08 0.10 -9.70
CA GLY A 81 13.98 1.14 -8.68
C GLY A 81 15.06 0.99 -7.60
N SER A 82 15.28 -0.22 -7.08
CA SER A 82 16.30 -0.49 -6.07
C SER A 82 17.73 -0.24 -6.61
N ILE A 83 18.03 -0.62 -7.84
CA ILE A 83 19.32 -0.33 -8.50
C ILE A 83 19.47 1.19 -8.70
N CYS A 84 18.44 1.88 -9.18
CA CYS A 84 18.44 3.34 -9.30
C CYS A 84 18.68 4.02 -7.95
N MET A 85 18.09 3.50 -6.85
CA MET A 85 18.29 4.03 -5.52
C MET A 85 19.74 3.82 -5.04
N ILE A 86 20.36 2.66 -5.29
CA ILE A 86 21.77 2.39 -4.98
C ILE A 86 22.70 3.36 -5.71
N CYS A 87 22.41 3.64 -6.99
CA CYS A 87 23.21 4.51 -7.85
C CYS A 87 22.88 6.00 -7.67
N SER A 88 21.80 6.33 -6.93
CA SER A 88 21.32 7.71 -6.85
C SER A 88 22.30 8.63 -6.14
N LYS A 89 22.64 9.75 -6.79
CA LYS A 89 23.53 10.80 -6.29
C LYS A 89 22.80 12.12 -6.03
N ASN A 90 21.60 12.28 -6.58
CA ASN A 90 20.80 13.50 -6.51
C ASN A 90 19.30 13.16 -6.40
N LEU A 91 18.50 14.17 -6.08
CA LEU A 91 17.07 14.03 -5.91
C LEU A 91 16.36 13.49 -7.17
N THR A 92 16.78 13.92 -8.36
CA THR A 92 16.16 13.46 -9.62
C THR A 92 16.27 11.93 -9.79
N MET A 93 17.43 11.36 -9.46
CA MET A 93 17.60 9.89 -9.50
C MET A 93 16.78 9.18 -8.42
N VAL A 94 16.63 9.79 -7.23
CA VAL A 94 15.74 9.29 -6.18
C VAL A 94 14.31 9.30 -6.68
N CYS A 95 13.84 10.40 -7.27
CA CYS A 95 12.49 10.49 -7.85
C CYS A 95 12.26 9.45 -8.95
N ALA A 96 13.26 9.21 -9.81
CA ALA A 96 13.18 8.15 -10.82
C ALA A 96 13.04 6.75 -10.21
N ALA A 97 13.78 6.46 -9.13
CA ALA A 97 13.65 5.21 -8.39
C ALA A 97 12.26 5.07 -7.75
N ILE A 98 11.75 6.12 -7.12
CA ILE A 98 10.42 6.17 -6.52
C ILE A 98 9.31 5.98 -7.57
N ALA A 99 9.46 6.58 -8.76
CA ALA A 99 8.54 6.35 -9.88
C ALA A 99 8.49 4.87 -10.30
N CYS A 100 9.65 4.19 -10.33
CA CYS A 100 9.70 2.75 -10.60
C CYS A 100 8.97 1.94 -9.51
N PHE A 101 9.11 2.32 -8.24
CA PHE A 101 8.38 1.68 -7.13
C PHE A 101 6.87 1.90 -7.23
N ALA A 102 6.41 3.10 -7.62
CA ALA A 102 4.99 3.38 -7.85
C ALA A 102 4.40 2.50 -8.98
N VAL A 103 5.11 2.38 -10.10
CA VAL A 103 4.71 1.50 -11.20
C VAL A 103 4.69 0.03 -10.76
N SER A 104 5.70 -0.39 -9.98
CA SER A 104 5.75 -1.73 -9.38
C SER A 104 4.52 -2.00 -8.50
N TYR A 105 4.19 -1.07 -7.62
CA TYR A 105 3.04 -1.15 -6.73
C TYR A 105 1.75 -1.38 -7.52
N ASN A 106 1.47 -0.55 -8.53
CA ASN A 106 0.26 -0.65 -9.32
C ASN A 106 0.14 -1.96 -10.11
N PHE A 107 1.23 -2.46 -10.69
CA PHE A 107 1.20 -3.73 -11.42
C PHE A 107 1.03 -4.95 -10.51
N SER A 108 1.42 -4.87 -9.24
CA SER A 108 1.18 -5.92 -8.26
C SER A 108 -0.22 -5.86 -7.65
N SER A 109 -0.78 -4.65 -7.51
CA SER A 109 -2.08 -4.41 -6.89
C SER A 109 -3.17 -5.20 -7.61
N GLY A 110 -3.92 -6.01 -6.85
CA GLY A 110 -5.00 -6.85 -7.35
C GLY A 110 -4.57 -8.04 -8.23
N SER A 111 -3.40 -8.02 -8.89
CA SER A 111 -2.98 -9.10 -9.81
C SER A 111 -2.76 -10.42 -9.08
N GLY A 112 -2.19 -10.39 -7.87
CA GLY A 112 -1.97 -11.59 -7.05
C GLY A 112 -3.26 -12.23 -6.58
N ASP A 113 -4.18 -11.41 -6.08
CA ASP A 113 -5.48 -11.84 -5.57
C ASP A 113 -6.37 -12.39 -6.69
N ALA A 114 -6.38 -11.72 -7.83
CA ALA A 114 -7.10 -12.16 -8.99
C ALA A 114 -6.54 -13.49 -9.55
N LEU A 115 -5.21 -13.68 -9.59
CA LEU A 115 -4.61 -14.94 -10.01
C LEU A 115 -4.93 -16.07 -9.03
N ALA A 116 -4.99 -15.79 -7.74
CA ALA A 116 -5.40 -16.75 -6.70
C ALA A 116 -6.86 -17.16 -6.86
N TYR A 117 -7.76 -16.18 -7.04
CA TYR A 117 -9.18 -16.43 -7.26
C TYR A 117 -9.42 -17.29 -8.49
N ASP A 118 -8.82 -16.94 -9.63
CA ASP A 118 -8.95 -17.72 -10.88
C ASP A 118 -8.37 -19.11 -10.74
N SER A 119 -7.26 -19.26 -10.01
CA SER A 119 -6.66 -20.56 -9.74
C SER A 119 -7.57 -21.47 -8.93
N LEU A 120 -8.28 -20.92 -7.93
CA LEU A 120 -9.26 -21.65 -7.11
C LEU A 120 -10.52 -21.96 -7.91
N LYS A 121 -11.01 -21.01 -8.70
CA LYS A 121 -12.19 -21.17 -9.56
C LYS A 121 -11.98 -22.28 -10.62
N LEU A 122 -10.77 -22.37 -11.18
CA LEU A 122 -10.44 -23.42 -12.17
C LEU A 122 -10.67 -24.85 -11.63
N VAL A 123 -10.60 -25.04 -10.31
CA VAL A 123 -10.76 -26.35 -9.65
C VAL A 123 -12.07 -26.45 -8.85
N GLY A 124 -12.97 -25.45 -8.92
CA GLY A 124 -14.24 -25.43 -8.20
C GLY A 124 -14.10 -25.23 -6.69
N GLU A 125 -13.03 -24.54 -6.24
CA GLU A 125 -12.75 -24.29 -4.82
C GLU A 125 -12.84 -22.80 -4.48
N GLU A 126 -13.70 -22.02 -5.14
CA GLU A 126 -13.83 -20.55 -4.95
C GLU A 126 -14.10 -20.16 -3.49
N ALA A 127 -14.85 -20.99 -2.77
CA ALA A 127 -15.15 -20.75 -1.34
C ALA A 127 -13.89 -20.66 -0.47
N ARG A 128 -12.73 -21.15 -0.94
CA ARG A 128 -11.45 -21.04 -0.22
C ARG A 128 -10.75 -19.70 -0.40
N TYR A 129 -11.26 -18.84 -1.30
CA TYR A 129 -10.64 -17.55 -1.57
C TYR A 129 -10.70 -16.62 -0.36
N GLU A 130 -11.81 -16.60 0.37
CA GLU A 130 -11.94 -15.80 1.60
C GLU A 130 -10.81 -16.14 2.60
N ARG A 131 -10.54 -17.43 2.79
CA ARG A 131 -9.44 -17.88 3.65
C ARG A 131 -8.07 -17.49 3.09
N TYR A 132 -7.91 -17.53 1.76
CA TYR A 132 -6.68 -17.07 1.12
C TYR A 132 -6.45 -15.57 1.39
N ALA A 133 -7.45 -14.74 1.16
CA ALA A 133 -7.38 -13.29 1.36
C ALA A 133 -7.07 -12.92 2.83
N ALA A 134 -7.74 -13.59 3.79
CA ALA A 134 -7.46 -13.41 5.21
C ALA A 134 -5.99 -13.75 5.55
N ASN A 135 -5.48 -14.87 5.04
CA ASN A 135 -4.08 -15.26 5.24
C ASN A 135 -3.10 -14.28 4.60
N GLN A 136 -3.42 -13.75 3.42
CA GLN A 136 -2.60 -12.72 2.75
C GLN A 136 -2.50 -11.45 3.58
N LEU A 137 -3.60 -10.99 4.15
CA LEU A 137 -3.60 -9.84 5.04
C LEU A 137 -2.73 -10.08 6.28
N ILE A 138 -2.84 -11.26 6.91
CA ILE A 138 -2.01 -11.63 8.06
C ILE A 138 -0.52 -11.62 7.69
N LEU A 139 -0.16 -12.24 6.55
CA LEU A 139 1.22 -12.29 6.06
C LEU A 139 1.75 -10.89 5.77
N TYR A 140 0.95 -10.04 5.13
CA TYR A 140 1.30 -8.65 4.86
C TYR A 140 1.62 -7.90 6.16
N ARG A 141 0.73 -7.94 7.16
CA ARG A 141 0.93 -7.28 8.46
C ARG A 141 2.17 -7.81 9.19
N LEU A 142 2.40 -9.13 9.19
CA LEU A 142 3.59 -9.72 9.81
C LEU A 142 4.87 -9.28 9.11
N CYS A 143 4.93 -9.35 7.78
CA CYS A 143 6.10 -8.94 7.02
C CYS A 143 6.39 -7.45 7.20
N ASN A 144 5.36 -6.60 7.18
CA ASN A 144 5.49 -5.17 7.39
C ASN A 144 6.01 -4.86 8.80
N GLY A 145 5.45 -5.50 9.83
CA GLY A 145 5.94 -5.37 11.20
C GLY A 145 7.42 -5.78 11.36
N ILE A 146 7.83 -6.89 10.74
CA ILE A 146 9.25 -7.32 10.74
C ILE A 146 10.12 -6.30 9.99
N SER A 147 9.68 -5.82 8.83
CA SER A 147 10.40 -4.82 8.04
C SER A 147 10.59 -3.52 8.83
N THR A 148 9.56 -3.09 9.55
CA THR A 148 9.60 -1.89 10.42
C THR A 148 10.58 -2.09 11.58
N LEU A 149 10.60 -3.26 12.23
CA LEU A 149 11.58 -3.58 13.27
C LEU A 149 13.03 -3.55 12.75
N CYS A 150 13.24 -3.90 11.48
CA CYS A 150 14.55 -3.87 10.85
C CYS A 150 15.02 -2.45 10.44
N ALA A 151 14.24 -1.39 10.67
CA ALA A 151 14.59 -0.02 10.25
C ALA A 151 15.95 0.44 10.79
N GLY A 152 16.22 0.23 12.09
CA GLY A 152 17.50 0.58 12.69
C GLY A 152 18.67 -0.23 12.11
N PHE A 153 18.46 -1.51 11.80
CA PHE A 153 19.46 -2.33 11.14
C PHE A 153 19.74 -1.85 9.71
N ALA A 154 18.71 -1.40 8.98
CA ALA A 154 18.87 -0.81 7.65
C ALA A 154 19.72 0.46 7.67
N LEU A 155 19.57 1.31 8.68
CA LEU A 155 20.43 2.49 8.89
C LEU A 155 21.86 2.10 9.20
N PHE A 156 22.06 1.10 10.07
CA PHE A 156 23.38 0.60 10.47
C PHE A 156 24.16 0.03 9.28
N VAL A 157 23.56 -0.82 8.44
CA VAL A 157 24.24 -1.41 7.27
C VAL A 157 24.38 -0.43 6.10
N GLY A 158 23.61 0.64 6.12
CA GLY A 158 23.60 1.69 5.10
C GLY A 158 22.71 1.37 3.90
N TYR A 159 22.24 2.43 3.24
CA TYR A 159 21.24 2.34 2.19
C TYR A 159 21.61 1.42 1.01
N LYS A 160 22.90 1.39 0.61
CA LYS A 160 23.34 0.55 -0.52
C LYS A 160 23.14 -0.93 -0.24
N ILE A 161 23.49 -1.37 0.97
CA ILE A 161 23.32 -2.78 1.38
C ILE A 161 21.83 -3.09 1.57
N ALA A 162 21.05 -2.18 2.15
CA ALA A 162 19.62 -2.34 2.33
C ALA A 162 18.90 -2.53 0.97
N TYR A 163 19.16 -1.64 -0.02
CA TYR A 163 18.58 -1.80 -1.36
C TYR A 163 19.16 -2.97 -2.16
N ALA A 164 20.43 -3.34 -1.93
CA ALA A 164 21.01 -4.55 -2.55
C ALA A 164 20.36 -5.83 -2.02
N SER A 165 19.99 -5.88 -0.74
CA SER A 165 19.21 -6.99 -0.20
C SER A 165 17.81 -7.08 -0.82
N ASP A 166 17.16 -5.94 -1.08
CA ASP A 166 15.86 -5.90 -1.79
C ASP A 166 15.99 -6.43 -3.22
N VAL A 167 17.07 -6.08 -3.93
CA VAL A 167 17.36 -6.64 -5.27
C VAL A 167 17.47 -8.15 -5.20
N LEU A 168 18.24 -8.68 -4.25
CA LEU A 168 18.43 -10.13 -4.08
C LEU A 168 17.10 -10.85 -3.79
N VAL A 169 16.35 -10.37 -2.82
CA VAL A 169 15.05 -10.95 -2.42
C VAL A 169 14.05 -10.87 -3.58
N THR A 170 14.01 -9.75 -4.30
CA THR A 170 13.11 -9.58 -5.45
C THR A 170 13.52 -10.47 -6.62
N CYS A 171 14.81 -10.72 -6.86
CA CYS A 171 15.25 -11.71 -7.86
C CYS A 171 14.77 -13.13 -7.52
N ILE A 172 14.82 -13.51 -6.23
CA ILE A 172 14.25 -14.80 -5.78
C ILE A 172 12.73 -14.81 -6.00
N GLN A 173 12.04 -13.71 -5.68
CA GLN A 173 10.60 -13.55 -5.94
C GLN A 173 10.27 -13.74 -7.41
N ILE A 174 11.03 -13.15 -8.34
CA ILE A 174 10.85 -13.32 -9.78
C ILE A 174 10.94 -14.79 -10.14
N GLY A 175 11.93 -15.53 -9.62
CA GLY A 175 12.05 -16.99 -9.82
C GLY A 175 10.81 -17.76 -9.37
N VAL A 176 10.23 -17.40 -8.22
CA VAL A 176 8.97 -17.99 -7.73
C VAL A 176 7.82 -17.63 -8.65
N LEU A 177 7.68 -16.37 -9.06
CA LEU A 177 6.61 -15.88 -9.94
C LEU A 177 6.67 -16.54 -11.33
N LEU A 178 7.86 -16.69 -11.92
CA LEU A 178 8.04 -17.39 -13.20
C LEU A 178 7.59 -18.85 -13.11
N SER A 179 7.71 -19.49 -11.96
CA SER A 179 7.27 -20.86 -11.72
C SER A 179 5.75 -21.02 -11.52
N LEU A 180 4.99 -19.92 -11.40
CA LEU A 180 3.53 -19.92 -11.37
C LEU A 180 2.96 -20.25 -12.76
N ARG A 181 1.75 -20.79 -12.78
CA ARG A 181 0.98 -20.97 -14.01
C ARG A 181 0.03 -19.79 -14.20
N GLU A 182 0.04 -19.18 -15.38
CA GLU A 182 -0.98 -18.23 -15.79
C GLU A 182 -2.33 -18.94 -15.94
N ILE A 183 -3.38 -18.39 -15.36
CA ILE A 183 -4.74 -18.89 -15.48
C ILE A 183 -5.58 -17.81 -16.16
N ARG A 184 -6.16 -18.15 -17.30
CA ARG A 184 -7.14 -17.33 -18.01
C ARG A 184 -8.42 -18.12 -18.09
N LEU A 185 -9.49 -17.58 -17.53
CA LEU A 185 -10.81 -18.23 -17.56
C LEU A 185 -11.56 -17.93 -18.87
N ASP A 186 -11.16 -16.90 -19.61
CA ASP A 186 -11.78 -16.51 -20.88
C ASP A 186 -10.95 -17.01 -22.07
N HIS A 187 -11.59 -17.77 -22.93
CA HIS A 187 -11.02 -18.31 -24.17
C HIS A 187 -11.09 -17.29 -25.31
N THR A 188 -10.60 -16.08 -25.12
CA THR A 188 -10.49 -15.12 -26.22
C THR A 188 -9.11 -15.25 -26.89
N GLY A 189 -9.13 -15.77 -28.10
CA GLY A 189 -7.92 -15.97 -28.92
C GLY A 189 -7.18 -14.65 -29.22
N THR A 190 -5.95 -14.81 -29.69
CA THR A 190 -4.96 -13.75 -29.98
C THR A 190 -5.43 -12.65 -30.94
N ASP A 191 -6.46 -12.91 -31.76
CA ASP A 191 -6.93 -11.92 -32.76
C ASP A 191 -7.86 -10.83 -32.20
N ARG A 192 -8.30 -10.96 -30.95
CA ARG A 192 -9.19 -9.99 -30.28
C ARG A 192 -8.51 -8.98 -29.35
N LYS A 193 -7.18 -8.97 -29.24
CA LYS A 193 -6.50 -8.10 -28.25
C LYS A 193 -6.83 -6.63 -28.41
N GLN A 194 -6.93 -6.12 -29.63
CA GLN A 194 -7.29 -4.71 -29.87
C GLN A 194 -8.77 -4.44 -29.60
N GLU A 195 -9.67 -5.35 -29.99
CA GLU A 195 -11.10 -5.23 -29.72
C GLU A 195 -11.40 -5.34 -28.21
N VAL A 196 -10.74 -6.28 -27.53
CA VAL A 196 -10.85 -6.42 -26.07
C VAL A 196 -10.32 -5.18 -25.36
N LEU A 197 -9.17 -4.64 -25.80
CA LEU A 197 -8.61 -3.43 -25.21
C LEU A 197 -9.57 -2.23 -25.38
N GLN A 198 -10.17 -2.07 -26.58
CA GLN A 198 -11.14 -1.02 -26.83
C GLN A 198 -12.45 -1.20 -26.04
N SER A 199 -12.94 -2.45 -25.92
CA SER A 199 -14.14 -2.75 -25.14
C SER A 199 -13.91 -2.50 -23.65
N VAL A 200 -12.76 -2.94 -23.10
CA VAL A 200 -12.38 -2.72 -21.69
C VAL A 200 -12.21 -1.23 -21.41
N TRP A 201 -11.55 -0.46 -22.32
CA TRP A 201 -11.45 0.99 -22.16
C TRP A 201 -12.82 1.69 -22.20
N LYS A 202 -13.73 1.21 -23.05
CA LYS A 202 -15.09 1.73 -23.11
C LYS A 202 -15.87 1.43 -21.83
N GLU A 203 -15.79 0.21 -21.31
CA GLU A 203 -16.44 -0.19 -20.06
C GLU A 203 -15.87 0.54 -18.84
N LEU A 204 -14.54 0.65 -18.75
CA LEU A 204 -13.88 1.46 -17.72
C LEU A 204 -14.31 2.92 -17.77
N ARG A 205 -14.37 3.51 -18.97
CA ARG A 205 -14.83 4.88 -19.14
C ARG A 205 -16.29 5.05 -18.70
N VAL A 206 -17.16 4.10 -19.06
CA VAL A 206 -18.58 4.13 -18.65
C VAL A 206 -18.67 4.01 -17.14
N CYS A 207 -18.00 3.02 -16.53
CA CYS A 207 -18.01 2.81 -15.08
C CYS A 207 -17.44 4.02 -14.33
N PHE A 208 -16.36 4.61 -14.82
CA PHE A 208 -15.77 5.83 -14.26
C PHE A 208 -16.72 7.04 -14.34
N VAL A 209 -17.35 7.26 -15.51
CA VAL A 209 -18.31 8.36 -15.68
C VAL A 209 -19.54 8.18 -14.80
N GLU A 210 -20.05 6.96 -14.67
CA GLU A 210 -21.19 6.65 -13.80
C GLU A 210 -20.83 6.83 -12.32
N SER A 211 -19.63 6.41 -11.91
CA SER A 211 -19.13 6.62 -10.56
C SER A 211 -18.96 8.11 -10.23
N LEU A 212 -18.45 8.91 -11.18
CA LEU A 212 -18.42 10.38 -11.05
C LEU A 212 -19.81 10.99 -10.93
N ARG A 213 -20.79 10.48 -11.69
CA ARG A 213 -22.19 10.94 -11.58
C ARG A 213 -22.79 10.58 -10.23
N PHE A 214 -22.49 9.37 -9.72
CA PHE A 214 -22.90 8.95 -8.38
C PHE A 214 -22.31 9.87 -7.31
N LEU A 215 -21.01 10.12 -7.34
CA LEU A 215 -20.34 11.00 -6.38
C LEU A 215 -20.87 12.44 -6.42
N LYS A 216 -21.17 12.98 -7.61
CA LYS A 216 -21.83 14.30 -7.73
C LYS A 216 -23.16 14.38 -6.98
N LYS A 217 -23.91 13.27 -6.89
CA LYS A 217 -25.19 13.19 -6.15
C LYS A 217 -24.99 12.80 -4.70
N ALA A 218 -24.02 11.94 -4.39
CA ALA A 218 -23.76 11.37 -3.08
C ALA A 218 -22.83 12.28 -2.24
N LYS A 219 -23.22 13.53 -2.00
CA LYS A 219 -22.42 14.52 -1.25
C LYS A 219 -21.91 14.00 0.10
N ARG A 220 -22.68 13.15 0.78
CA ARG A 220 -22.27 12.53 2.03
C ARG A 220 -21.10 11.57 1.85
N ALA A 221 -21.10 10.74 0.81
CA ALA A 221 -19.97 9.83 0.52
C ALA A 221 -18.71 10.63 0.23
N VAL A 222 -18.79 11.65 -0.62
CA VAL A 222 -17.65 12.53 -0.93
C VAL A 222 -17.11 13.20 0.33
N PHE A 223 -17.98 13.70 1.20
CA PHE A 223 -17.56 14.31 2.47
C PHE A 223 -16.81 13.30 3.36
N LEU A 224 -17.33 12.07 3.47
CA LEU A 224 -16.68 11.00 4.24
C LEU A 224 -15.30 10.66 3.66
N MET A 225 -15.19 10.51 2.34
CA MET A 225 -13.92 10.24 1.66
C MET A 225 -12.90 11.34 1.90
N ILE A 226 -13.28 12.61 1.75
CA ILE A 226 -12.39 13.76 1.98
C ILE A 226 -11.95 13.81 3.44
N CYS A 227 -12.86 13.63 4.39
CA CYS A 227 -12.52 13.63 5.82
C CYS A 227 -11.53 12.52 6.17
N ASN A 228 -11.77 11.30 5.68
CA ASN A 228 -10.90 10.15 5.89
C ASN A 228 -9.52 10.39 5.27
N SER A 229 -9.48 10.79 4.01
CA SER A 229 -8.23 11.07 3.28
C SER A 229 -7.41 12.18 3.94
N PHE A 230 -8.06 13.21 4.44
CA PHE A 230 -7.36 14.31 5.12
C PHE A 230 -6.69 13.86 6.42
N VAL A 231 -7.40 13.09 7.25
CA VAL A 231 -6.83 12.59 8.52
C VAL A 231 -5.71 11.60 8.25
N GLY A 232 -5.91 10.67 7.32
CA GLY A 232 -4.88 9.71 6.94
C GLY A 232 -3.65 10.36 6.30
N ALA A 233 -3.82 11.42 5.49
CA ALA A 233 -2.69 12.18 4.95
C ALA A 233 -1.87 12.85 6.07
N VAL A 234 -2.52 13.40 7.09
CA VAL A 234 -1.83 13.97 8.26
C VAL A 234 -1.06 12.89 9.01
N ASP A 235 -1.65 11.70 9.22
CA ASP A 235 -0.98 10.59 9.92
C ASP A 235 0.26 10.09 9.13
N ILE A 236 0.17 9.96 7.82
CA ILE A 236 1.32 9.58 6.98
C ILE A 236 2.44 10.62 7.03
N VAL A 237 2.10 11.92 6.92
CA VAL A 237 3.09 12.99 7.04
C VAL A 237 3.76 12.95 8.41
N LEU A 238 2.99 12.66 9.46
CA LEU A 238 3.46 12.49 10.82
C LEU A 238 4.44 11.31 10.93
N LEU A 239 4.08 10.15 10.37
CA LEU A 239 4.95 8.97 10.33
C LEU A 239 6.28 9.28 9.61
N PHE A 240 6.25 9.99 8.47
CA PHE A 240 7.44 10.37 7.74
C PHE A 240 8.32 11.35 8.53
N PHE A 241 7.69 12.32 9.19
CA PHE A 241 8.38 13.23 10.07
C PHE A 241 9.08 12.49 11.22
N LEU A 242 8.40 11.53 11.85
CA LEU A 242 8.96 10.72 12.92
C LEU A 242 10.12 9.84 12.45
N GLN A 243 10.01 9.21 11.29
CA GLN A 243 11.11 8.44 10.72
C GLN A 243 12.38 9.28 10.53
N ALA A 244 12.23 10.55 10.15
CA ALA A 244 13.36 11.45 9.95
C ALA A 244 13.87 12.10 11.25
N LYS A 245 13.00 12.37 12.21
CA LYS A 245 13.31 13.14 13.43
C LYS A 245 13.72 12.27 14.62
N LEU A 246 13.14 11.08 14.79
CA LEU A 246 13.50 10.20 15.91
C LEU A 246 15.00 9.92 16.01
N PRO A 247 15.75 9.61 14.93
CA PRO A 247 17.20 9.43 15.01
C PRO A 247 17.95 10.68 15.50
N GLN A 248 17.40 11.89 15.21
CA GLN A 248 18.02 13.16 15.60
C GLN A 248 17.86 13.47 17.09
N THR A 249 17.00 12.76 17.84
CA THR A 249 16.82 12.93 19.29
C THR A 249 17.93 12.30 20.13
N GLY A 250 18.93 11.67 19.48
CA GLY A 250 20.02 10.95 20.16
C GLY A 250 19.65 9.53 20.59
N MET A 251 18.50 9.02 20.14
CA MET A 251 18.16 7.61 20.36
C MET A 251 19.07 6.69 19.54
N PRO A 252 19.39 5.48 20.03
CA PRO A 252 20.15 4.49 19.25
C PRO A 252 19.38 4.08 17.98
N ASP A 253 20.07 3.89 16.85
CA ASP A 253 19.44 3.44 15.59
C ASP A 253 18.63 2.15 15.76
N SER A 254 19.09 1.25 16.64
CA SER A 254 18.37 0.01 16.98
C SER A 254 16.99 0.25 17.62
N ALA A 255 16.79 1.37 18.29
CA ALA A 255 15.52 1.73 18.92
C ALA A 255 14.51 2.32 17.93
N LEU A 256 14.94 2.83 16.76
CA LEU A 256 14.04 3.37 15.74
C LEU A 256 13.01 2.34 15.30
N GLY A 257 13.44 1.12 14.96
CA GLY A 257 12.55 0.05 14.53
C GLY A 257 11.50 -0.29 15.60
N ILE A 258 11.90 -0.30 16.87
CA ILE A 258 10.99 -0.54 18.01
C ILE A 258 9.97 0.59 18.13
N ALA A 259 10.41 1.85 18.02
CA ALA A 259 9.53 3.01 18.10
C ALA A 259 8.48 2.97 16.98
N LEU A 260 8.90 2.76 15.73
CA LEU A 260 7.99 2.67 14.59
C LEU A 260 7.03 1.47 14.70
N PHE A 261 7.52 0.33 15.21
CA PHE A 261 6.67 -0.84 15.47
C PHE A 261 5.60 -0.56 16.54
N ILE A 262 5.95 0.17 17.62
CA ILE A 262 4.98 0.58 18.63
C ILE A 262 3.87 1.44 18.01
N MET A 263 4.23 2.34 17.10
CA MET A 263 3.26 3.17 16.39
C MET A 263 2.30 2.33 15.53
N GLU A 264 2.80 1.35 14.79
CA GLU A 264 1.99 0.39 14.01
C GLU A 264 1.02 -0.39 14.92
N MET A 265 1.43 -0.74 16.14
CA MET A 265 0.53 -1.37 17.12
C MET A 265 -0.61 -0.44 17.53
N GLY A 266 -0.40 0.88 17.49
CA GLY A 266 -1.46 1.88 17.69
C GLY A 266 -2.59 1.70 16.67
N GLY A 267 -2.27 1.60 15.39
CA GLY A 267 -3.25 1.38 14.32
C GLY A 267 -4.09 0.12 14.55
N ILE A 268 -3.44 -1.01 14.85
CA ILE A 268 -4.14 -2.27 15.17
C ILE A 268 -5.09 -2.11 16.37
N LEU A 269 -4.66 -1.38 17.39
CA LEU A 269 -5.50 -1.11 18.56
C LEU A 269 -6.71 -0.25 18.18
N GLY A 270 -6.50 0.81 17.38
CA GLY A 270 -7.55 1.70 16.89
C GLY A 270 -8.63 0.98 16.10
N ALA A 271 -8.20 0.16 15.15
CA ALA A 271 -9.09 -0.69 14.37
C ALA A 271 -9.93 -1.65 15.23
N LYS A 272 -9.38 -2.18 16.32
CA LYS A 272 -10.12 -3.03 17.26
C LYS A 272 -11.06 -2.24 18.17
N LEU A 273 -10.61 -1.09 18.68
CA LEU A 273 -11.40 -0.27 19.60
C LEU A 273 -12.66 0.29 18.93
N ILE A 274 -12.56 0.72 17.68
CA ILE A 274 -13.74 1.27 16.97
C ILE A 274 -14.84 0.24 16.76
N LEU A 275 -14.51 -1.04 16.64
CA LEU A 275 -15.49 -2.12 16.54
C LEU A 275 -16.34 -2.27 17.81
N GLN A 276 -15.81 -1.86 18.97
CA GLN A 276 -16.54 -1.85 20.24
C GLN A 276 -17.40 -0.58 20.39
N CYS A 277 -17.06 0.49 19.65
CA CYS A 277 -17.72 1.78 19.72
C CYS A 277 -18.86 1.95 18.69
N LYS A 278 -19.57 0.87 18.35
CA LYS A 278 -20.65 0.87 17.32
C LYS A 278 -21.74 1.90 17.54
N LYS A 279 -22.02 2.28 18.79
CA LYS A 279 -23.09 3.24 19.17
C LYS A 279 -22.70 4.71 18.93
N LEU A 280 -21.42 5.00 18.75
CA LEU A 280 -20.98 6.38 18.51
C LEU A 280 -21.41 6.84 17.12
N ARG A 281 -21.97 8.05 17.03
CA ARG A 281 -22.30 8.69 15.75
C ARG A 281 -20.98 9.09 15.04
N TYR A 282 -20.92 8.92 13.72
CA TYR A 282 -19.74 9.20 12.90
C TYR A 282 -19.12 10.57 13.19
N ARG A 283 -19.93 11.63 13.36
CA ARG A 283 -19.43 12.98 13.68
C ARG A 283 -18.53 13.03 14.92
N TRP A 284 -18.88 12.27 15.95
CA TRP A 284 -18.09 12.19 17.18
C TRP A 284 -16.82 11.37 16.98
N VAL A 285 -16.91 10.30 16.22
CA VAL A 285 -15.71 9.52 15.84
C VAL A 285 -14.74 10.44 15.11
N PHE A 286 -15.18 11.15 14.07
CA PHE A 286 -14.37 12.09 13.32
C PHE A 286 -13.75 13.19 14.20
N VAL A 287 -14.53 13.86 15.05
CA VAL A 287 -14.01 14.91 15.93
C VAL A 287 -12.97 14.37 16.91
N ILE A 288 -13.27 13.24 17.58
CA ILE A 288 -12.35 12.66 18.57
C ILE A 288 -11.05 12.23 17.89
N THR A 289 -11.11 11.50 16.78
CA THR A 289 -9.93 11.03 16.07
C THR A 289 -9.10 12.17 15.51
N SER A 290 -9.73 13.20 14.92
CA SER A 290 -9.03 14.39 14.44
C SER A 290 -8.33 15.16 15.59
N VAL A 291 -8.97 15.30 16.74
CA VAL A 291 -8.34 15.95 17.92
C VAL A 291 -7.16 15.11 18.41
N LEU A 292 -7.28 13.78 18.46
CA LEU A 292 -6.20 12.92 18.91
C LEU A 292 -5.01 12.93 17.93
N VAL A 293 -5.25 12.94 16.62
CA VAL A 293 -4.18 13.13 15.62
C VAL A 293 -3.48 14.46 15.81
N LEU A 294 -4.23 15.55 15.98
CA LEU A 294 -3.64 16.87 16.28
C LEU A 294 -2.83 16.87 17.59
N CYS A 295 -3.30 16.18 18.63
CA CYS A 295 -2.51 15.99 19.87
C CYS A 295 -1.21 15.21 19.56
N GLY A 296 -1.25 14.18 18.74
CA GLY A 296 -0.07 13.46 18.27
C GLY A 296 0.94 14.39 17.62
N VAL A 297 0.50 15.21 16.67
CA VAL A 297 1.33 16.22 16.00
C VAL A 297 1.97 17.20 17.01
N LEU A 298 1.20 17.69 17.99
CA LEU A 298 1.73 18.61 19.01
C LEU A 298 2.76 17.95 19.93
N ILE A 299 2.55 16.68 20.31
CA ILE A 299 3.48 15.92 21.16
C ILE A 299 4.82 15.69 20.46
N GLU A 300 4.86 15.59 19.15
CA GLU A 300 6.11 15.43 18.40
C GLU A 300 7.05 16.64 18.49
N HIS A 301 6.53 17.82 18.72
CA HIS A 301 7.35 19.00 18.89
C HIS A 301 8.13 19.03 20.20
N THR A 302 7.90 18.07 21.10
CA THR A 302 8.61 17.98 22.39
C THR A 302 10.09 17.61 22.25
N GLY A 303 10.49 16.98 21.13
CA GLY A 303 11.87 16.52 20.91
C GLY A 303 12.29 15.35 21.80
N VAL A 304 11.38 14.77 22.59
CA VAL A 304 11.63 13.61 23.46
C VAL A 304 11.18 12.34 22.74
N ALA A 305 12.10 11.45 22.40
CA ALA A 305 11.83 10.25 21.58
C ALA A 305 10.64 9.41 22.09
N VAL A 306 10.54 9.20 23.39
CA VAL A 306 9.43 8.42 24.00
C VAL A 306 8.08 9.12 23.79
N LEU A 307 8.02 10.43 24.01
CA LEU A 307 6.79 11.21 23.80
C LEU A 307 6.41 11.26 22.32
N MET A 308 7.39 11.45 21.42
CA MET A 308 7.19 11.42 19.98
C MET A 308 6.61 10.09 19.53
N THR A 309 7.16 8.97 20.01
CA THR A 309 6.64 7.61 19.73
C THR A 309 5.21 7.42 20.23
N LEU A 310 4.88 7.93 21.43
CA LEU A 310 3.52 7.89 21.98
C LEU A 310 2.56 8.78 21.16
N GLY A 311 3.02 9.93 20.70
CA GLY A 311 2.25 10.81 19.80
C GLY A 311 1.88 10.09 18.50
N GLY A 312 2.84 9.47 17.85
CA GLY A 312 2.61 8.67 16.64
C GLY A 312 1.71 7.44 16.90
N PHE A 313 1.86 6.77 18.04
CA PHE A 313 0.95 5.68 18.43
C PHE A 313 -0.51 6.14 18.54
N VAL A 314 -0.74 7.31 19.16
CA VAL A 314 -2.09 7.89 19.32
C VAL A 314 -2.64 8.31 17.97
N ALA A 315 -1.81 8.88 17.09
CA ALA A 315 -2.21 9.31 15.75
C ALA A 315 -2.60 8.10 14.90
N ALA A 316 -1.76 7.08 14.78
CA ALA A 316 -2.05 5.86 14.05
C ALA A 316 -3.29 5.12 14.59
N CYS A 317 -3.46 5.07 15.92
CA CYS A 317 -4.66 4.51 16.56
C CYS A 317 -5.92 5.26 16.14
N SER A 318 -5.84 6.57 16.02
CA SER A 318 -6.98 7.42 15.67
C SER A 318 -7.30 7.35 14.18
N ASP A 319 -6.30 7.31 13.32
CA ASP A 319 -6.46 7.20 11.87
C ASP A 319 -7.11 5.87 11.50
N ASP A 320 -6.54 4.73 11.91
CA ASP A 320 -7.10 3.41 11.61
C ASP A 320 -8.52 3.22 12.18
N ALA A 321 -8.82 3.80 13.35
CA ALA A 321 -10.18 3.81 13.91
C ALA A 321 -11.16 4.57 13.01
N LEU A 322 -10.76 5.74 12.49
CA LEU A 322 -11.59 6.53 11.58
C LEU A 322 -11.75 5.81 10.24
N GLN A 323 -10.66 5.29 9.67
CA GLN A 323 -10.68 4.57 8.40
C GLN A 323 -11.65 3.39 8.44
N VAL A 324 -11.50 2.48 9.41
CA VAL A 324 -12.40 1.32 9.56
C VAL A 324 -13.88 1.75 9.67
N ARG A 325 -14.15 2.85 10.37
CA ARG A 325 -15.52 3.36 10.51
C ARG A 325 -16.04 3.98 9.22
N THR A 326 -15.20 4.70 8.50
CA THR A 326 -15.54 5.34 7.23
C THR A 326 -15.79 4.30 6.15
N ASP A 327 -14.89 3.33 6.01
CA ASP A 327 -14.99 2.24 5.04
C ASP A 327 -16.31 1.47 5.22
N ALA A 328 -16.66 1.11 6.45
CA ALA A 328 -17.90 0.41 6.73
C ALA A 328 -19.14 1.20 6.24
N ILE A 329 -19.16 2.52 6.46
CA ILE A 329 -20.27 3.37 6.03
C ILE A 329 -20.28 3.54 4.51
N LEU A 330 -19.13 3.72 3.88
CA LEU A 330 -19.01 3.88 2.43
C LEU A 330 -19.44 2.59 1.71
N GLN A 331 -19.02 1.42 2.22
CA GLN A 331 -19.44 0.13 1.67
C GLN A 331 -20.95 -0.09 1.67
N GLU A 332 -21.66 0.42 2.68
CA GLU A 332 -23.13 0.39 2.74
C GLU A 332 -23.79 1.37 1.74
N MET A 333 -23.09 2.48 1.41
CA MET A 333 -23.60 3.52 0.51
C MET A 333 -23.36 3.21 -0.96
N PHE A 334 -22.36 2.38 -1.28
CA PHE A 334 -21.94 2.12 -2.65
C PHE A 334 -22.81 1.06 -3.33
N PRO A 335 -23.34 1.33 -4.54
CA PRO A 335 -24.02 0.32 -5.36
C PRO A 335 -23.07 -0.85 -5.67
N SER A 336 -23.58 -2.07 -5.69
CA SER A 336 -22.80 -3.29 -5.87
C SER A 336 -22.03 -3.31 -7.19
N GLU A 337 -22.65 -2.79 -8.27
CA GLU A 337 -22.08 -2.77 -9.63
C GLU A 337 -20.91 -1.78 -9.76
N GLN A 338 -20.86 -0.75 -8.89
CA GLN A 338 -19.86 0.33 -8.97
C GLN A 338 -18.91 0.32 -7.78
N ARG A 339 -19.04 -0.62 -6.86
CA ARG A 339 -18.32 -0.64 -5.59
C ARG A 339 -16.80 -0.63 -5.77
N ALA A 340 -16.27 -1.46 -6.67
CA ALA A 340 -14.84 -1.53 -6.94
C ALA A 340 -14.29 -0.18 -7.45
N THR A 341 -14.98 0.44 -8.40
CA THR A 341 -14.58 1.75 -8.95
C THR A 341 -14.66 2.87 -7.91
N LEU A 342 -15.69 2.84 -7.04
CA LEU A 342 -15.84 3.83 -5.98
C LEU A 342 -14.78 3.68 -4.88
N ILE A 343 -14.35 2.44 -4.57
CA ILE A 343 -13.21 2.18 -3.69
C ILE A 343 -11.92 2.71 -4.31
N SER A 344 -11.68 2.48 -5.60
CA SER A 344 -10.53 3.07 -6.31
C SER A 344 -10.58 4.60 -6.30
N MET A 345 -11.77 5.22 -6.37
CA MET A 345 -11.91 6.67 -6.24
C MET A 345 -11.64 7.18 -4.82
N GLU A 346 -11.90 6.39 -3.79
CA GLU A 346 -11.49 6.70 -2.41
C GLU A 346 -9.97 6.71 -2.31
N SER A 347 -9.29 5.68 -2.80
CA SER A 347 -7.83 5.63 -2.89
C SER A 347 -7.25 6.80 -3.69
N PHE A 348 -7.92 7.18 -4.78
CA PHE A 348 -7.58 8.37 -5.56
C PHE A 348 -7.69 9.66 -4.73
N THR A 349 -8.76 9.82 -3.94
CA THR A 349 -8.97 11.00 -3.08
C THR A 349 -7.89 11.09 -2.01
N PHE A 350 -7.44 9.95 -1.49
CA PHE A 350 -6.33 9.87 -0.54
C PHE A 350 -4.99 10.27 -1.17
N SER A 351 -4.76 9.92 -2.43
CA SER A 351 -3.51 10.23 -3.14
C SER A 351 -3.44 11.68 -3.64
N MET A 352 -4.55 12.43 -3.62
CA MET A 352 -4.62 13.86 -3.99
C MET A 352 -4.25 14.78 -2.83
#